data_3d3cf033182256309a592051e784e9f8
#
_entry.id   3d3cf033182256309a592051e784e9f8
#
_cell.length_a   1.000
_cell.length_b   1.000
_cell.length_c   1.000
_cell.angle_alpha   90.00
_cell.angle_beta   90.00
_cell.angle_gamma   90.00
#
_symmetry.space_group_name_H-M   'P 1'
#
loop_
_entity.id
_entity.type
_entity.pdbx_description
1 polymer ?
#
loop_
_entity_poly.entity_id
_entity_poly.type
_entity_poly.pdbx_seq_one_letter_code
_entity_poly.pdbx_strand_id
1 'polypeptide(L)'
;MSIFEELNLRRFLNAEDTFTANGASCMPEEVYRAMREISGAWVDLEQMQRSTGEALARLTHNEAAYVSAGAANALTLCAAMAISGGERETFLALPDSSRCERDQGRRGNRNSVCSGEMRRYTEEHQWRRRIAGR
;
A
#
# COMPACT_ATOMS: atom_id res chain seq x y z
N MET A 1 5.98 -34.09 -13.56
CA MET A 1 4.65 -34.03 -12.89
C MET A 1 4.30 -32.57 -12.70
N SER A 2 3.10 -32.18 -13.09
CA SER A 2 2.63 -30.80 -12.94
C SER A 2 2.21 -30.56 -11.49
N ILE A 3 2.38 -29.32 -10.97
CA ILE A 3 1.89 -28.94 -9.64
C ILE A 3 0.38 -29.20 -9.48
N PHE A 4 -0.39 -29.14 -10.57
CA PHE A 4 -1.82 -29.44 -10.57
C PHE A 4 -2.10 -30.92 -10.27
N GLU A 5 -1.26 -31.83 -10.80
CA GLU A 5 -1.36 -33.25 -10.55
C GLU A 5 -0.90 -33.59 -9.13
N GLU A 6 0.20 -32.98 -8.69
CA GLU A 6 0.75 -33.19 -7.36
C GLU A 6 -0.23 -32.77 -6.25
N LEU A 7 -0.89 -31.63 -6.41
CA LEU A 7 -1.86 -31.10 -5.46
C LEU A 7 -3.31 -31.52 -5.74
N ASN A 8 -3.53 -32.42 -6.74
CA ASN A 8 -4.85 -32.86 -7.17
C ASN A 8 -5.81 -31.67 -7.47
N LEU A 9 -5.29 -30.63 -8.14
CA LEU A 9 -6.08 -29.44 -8.48
C LEU A 9 -6.81 -29.61 -9.80
N ARG A 10 -8.14 -29.39 -9.77
CA ARG A 10 -8.96 -29.39 -10.97
C ARG A 10 -8.86 -28.03 -11.67
N ARG A 11 -8.40 -28.04 -12.91
CA ARG A 11 -8.45 -26.86 -13.78
C ARG A 11 -9.85 -26.71 -14.39
N PHE A 12 -10.32 -25.48 -14.51
CA PHE A 12 -11.58 -25.15 -15.19
C PHE A 12 -11.40 -23.91 -16.06
N LEU A 13 -12.30 -23.73 -17.02
CA LEU A 13 -12.37 -22.53 -17.83
C LEU A 13 -13.17 -21.47 -17.07
N ASN A 14 -12.54 -20.38 -16.70
CA ASN A 14 -13.21 -19.27 -16.01
C ASN A 14 -13.94 -18.39 -17.03
N ALA A 15 -15.27 -18.34 -16.95
CA ALA A 15 -16.12 -17.49 -17.76
C ALA A 15 -16.81 -16.37 -16.95
N GLU A 16 -16.43 -16.20 -15.68
CA GLU A 16 -16.98 -15.19 -14.74
C GLU A 16 -16.08 -13.95 -14.58
N ASP A 17 -15.12 -13.77 -15.49
CA ASP A 17 -14.16 -12.65 -15.41
C ASP A 17 -13.34 -12.68 -14.11
N THR A 18 -13.09 -11.54 -13.48
CA THR A 18 -12.18 -11.36 -12.33
C THR A 18 -12.81 -11.69 -10.97
N PHE A 19 -13.57 -12.78 -10.90
CA PHE A 19 -14.22 -13.20 -9.66
C PHE A 19 -13.19 -13.77 -8.65
N THR A 20 -13.15 -13.21 -7.44
CA THR A 20 -12.13 -13.51 -6.43
C THR A 20 -12.09 -14.98 -6.02
N ALA A 21 -13.24 -15.67 -5.93
CA ALA A 21 -13.30 -17.09 -5.60
C ALA A 21 -12.61 -17.98 -6.63
N ASN A 22 -12.49 -17.50 -7.87
CA ASN A 22 -11.83 -18.18 -8.99
C ASN A 22 -10.35 -17.74 -9.17
N GLY A 23 -9.78 -17.02 -8.19
CA GLY A 23 -8.41 -16.54 -8.24
C GLY A 23 -8.24 -15.18 -8.93
N ALA A 24 -9.34 -14.45 -9.17
CA ALA A 24 -9.39 -13.16 -9.85
C ALA A 24 -8.89 -13.24 -11.30
N SER A 25 -7.71 -12.74 -11.64
CA SER A 25 -7.19 -12.72 -13.00
C SER A 25 -5.86 -13.46 -13.13
N CYS A 26 -5.59 -14.02 -14.31
CA CYS A 26 -4.26 -14.52 -14.63
C CYS A 26 -3.30 -13.36 -14.88
N MET A 27 -2.09 -13.47 -14.34
CA MET A 27 -1.05 -12.47 -14.58
C MET A 27 -0.45 -12.60 -15.97
N PRO A 28 -0.16 -11.50 -16.68
CA PRO A 28 0.59 -11.53 -17.94
C PRO A 28 2.03 -12.01 -17.74
N GLU A 29 2.66 -12.51 -18.80
CA GLU A 29 4.05 -13.02 -18.75
C GLU A 29 5.07 -11.96 -18.30
N GLU A 30 4.83 -10.69 -18.62
CA GLU A 30 5.68 -9.57 -18.20
C GLU A 30 5.73 -9.43 -16.68
N VAL A 31 4.60 -9.68 -16.01
CA VAL A 31 4.52 -9.64 -14.54
C VAL A 31 5.28 -10.81 -13.94
N TYR A 32 5.14 -12.03 -14.47
CA TYR A 32 5.90 -13.18 -14.00
C TYR A 32 7.41 -12.99 -14.16
N ARG A 33 7.84 -12.40 -15.27
CA ARG A 33 9.25 -12.09 -15.53
C ARG A 33 9.79 -11.09 -14.53
N ALA A 34 9.09 -10.00 -14.26
CA ALA A 34 9.48 -8.99 -13.27
C ALA A 34 9.54 -9.58 -11.85
N MET A 35 8.56 -10.41 -11.47
CA MET A 35 8.57 -11.10 -10.18
C MET A 35 9.77 -12.05 -10.05
N ARG A 36 10.08 -12.79 -11.11
CA ARG A 36 11.23 -13.71 -11.13
C ARG A 36 12.56 -12.95 -10.99
N GLU A 37 12.70 -11.84 -11.68
CA GLU A 37 13.89 -11.00 -11.62
C GLU A 37 14.13 -10.46 -10.21
N ILE A 38 13.12 -9.87 -9.58
CA ILE A 38 13.26 -9.28 -8.25
C ILE A 38 13.40 -10.34 -7.15
N SER A 39 12.83 -11.53 -7.33
CA SER A 39 12.89 -12.61 -6.32
C SER A 39 14.30 -13.18 -6.11
N GLY A 40 15.20 -12.97 -7.04
CA GLY A 40 16.61 -13.37 -6.97
C GLY A 40 17.53 -12.34 -6.32
N ALA A 41 17.02 -11.20 -5.85
CA ALA A 41 17.82 -10.11 -5.32
C ALA A 41 17.34 -9.64 -3.93
N TRP A 42 18.30 -9.16 -3.13
CA TRP A 42 17.99 -8.44 -1.90
C TRP A 42 17.82 -6.96 -2.23
N VAL A 43 16.67 -6.39 -1.87
CA VAL A 43 16.34 -5.00 -2.12
C VAL A 43 15.95 -4.29 -0.83
N ASP A 44 16.20 -2.98 -0.74
CA ASP A 44 15.68 -2.14 0.31
C ASP A 44 14.17 -1.97 0.08
N LEU A 45 13.37 -2.59 0.96
CA LEU A 45 11.90 -2.58 0.85
C LEU A 45 11.32 -1.18 0.97
N GLU A 46 11.95 -0.32 1.74
CA GLU A 46 11.51 1.05 1.95
C GLU A 46 11.72 1.89 0.66
N GLN A 47 12.88 1.73 0.02
CA GLN A 47 13.18 2.33 -1.26
C GLN A 47 12.25 1.78 -2.36
N MET A 48 12.03 0.48 -2.39
CA MET A 48 11.13 -0.17 -3.35
C MET A 48 9.70 0.37 -3.23
N GLN A 49 9.16 0.45 -2.02
CA GLN A 49 7.82 0.98 -1.77
C GLN A 49 7.68 2.42 -2.24
N ARG A 50 8.68 3.26 -2.01
CA ARG A 50 8.71 4.64 -2.46
C ARG A 50 8.73 4.74 -3.99
N SER A 51 9.69 4.09 -4.62
CA SER A 51 9.86 4.14 -6.07
C SER A 51 8.64 3.62 -6.82
N THR A 52 8.04 2.54 -6.30
CA THR A 52 6.80 1.98 -6.84
C THR A 52 5.62 2.94 -6.64
N GLY A 53 5.51 3.54 -5.45
CA GLY A 53 4.49 4.54 -5.13
C GLY A 53 4.57 5.76 -6.06
N GLU A 54 5.77 6.29 -6.29
CA GLU A 54 5.99 7.41 -7.22
C GLU A 54 5.63 7.04 -8.67
N ALA A 55 5.97 5.83 -9.11
CA ALA A 55 5.62 5.36 -10.45
C ALA A 55 4.10 5.25 -10.62
N LEU A 56 3.41 4.67 -9.65
CA LEU A 56 1.96 4.55 -9.65
C LEU A 56 1.26 5.91 -9.56
N ALA A 57 1.74 6.82 -8.73
CA ALA A 57 1.20 8.17 -8.60
C ALA A 57 1.23 8.91 -9.95
N ARG A 58 2.33 8.79 -10.70
CA ARG A 58 2.43 9.37 -12.06
C ARG A 58 1.41 8.74 -13.03
N LEU A 59 1.25 7.41 -12.99
CA LEU A 59 0.33 6.70 -13.89
C LEU A 59 -1.15 7.00 -13.59
N THR A 60 -1.48 7.19 -12.32
CA THR A 60 -2.85 7.43 -11.87
C THR A 60 -3.17 8.92 -11.72
N HIS A 61 -2.22 9.81 -12.01
CA HIS A 61 -2.36 11.26 -11.84
C HIS A 61 -2.73 11.69 -10.41
N ASN A 62 -2.21 10.95 -9.43
CA ASN A 62 -2.37 11.24 -8.00
C ASN A 62 -1.09 11.85 -7.41
N GLU A 63 -1.21 12.51 -6.27
CA GLU A 63 -0.06 13.09 -5.56
C GLU A 63 0.87 12.01 -4.98
N ALA A 64 0.31 10.89 -4.52
CA ALA A 64 1.05 9.76 -3.95
C ALA A 64 0.28 8.46 -4.14
N ALA A 65 1.00 7.34 -4.09
CA ALA A 65 0.40 6.01 -4.05
C ALA A 65 1.19 5.11 -3.08
N TYR A 66 0.49 4.14 -2.50
CA TYR A 66 1.06 3.15 -1.61
C TYR A 66 0.59 1.76 -2.01
N VAL A 67 1.53 0.83 -2.16
CA VAL A 67 1.22 -0.57 -2.49
C VAL A 67 1.00 -1.35 -1.20
N SER A 68 -0.17 -1.97 -1.08
CA SER A 68 -0.54 -2.79 0.07
C SER A 68 -0.74 -4.25 -0.32
N ALA A 69 -0.82 -5.13 0.67
CA ALA A 69 -1.05 -6.57 0.47
C ALA A 69 -2.50 -6.93 0.12
N GLY A 70 -3.25 -6.00 -0.45
CA GLY A 70 -4.62 -6.20 -0.90
C GLY A 70 -5.59 -5.12 -0.39
N ALA A 71 -6.81 -5.10 -0.94
CA ALA A 71 -7.80 -4.05 -0.68
C ALA A 71 -8.20 -3.93 0.80
N ALA A 72 -8.37 -5.04 1.51
CA ALA A 72 -8.71 -5.02 2.94
C ALA A 72 -7.62 -4.34 3.77
N ASN A 73 -6.34 -4.64 3.48
CA ASN A 73 -5.21 -4.01 4.15
C ASN A 73 -5.11 -2.52 3.80
N ALA A 74 -5.34 -2.15 2.54
CA ALA A 74 -5.40 -0.75 2.12
C ALA A 74 -6.47 0.03 2.87
N LEU A 75 -7.69 -0.51 2.98
CA LEU A 75 -8.79 0.10 3.74
C LEU A 75 -8.44 0.27 5.22
N THR A 76 -7.80 -0.73 5.83
CA THR A 76 -7.34 -0.65 7.23
C THR A 76 -6.32 0.48 7.40
N LEU A 77 -5.35 0.59 6.51
CA LEU A 77 -4.36 1.68 6.53
C LEU A 77 -5.01 3.05 6.33
N CYS A 78 -5.94 3.18 5.37
CA CYS A 78 -6.68 4.42 5.16
C CYS A 78 -7.48 4.82 6.40
N ALA A 79 -8.18 3.88 7.03
CA ALA A 79 -8.91 4.14 8.26
C ALA A 79 -7.98 4.57 9.40
N ALA A 80 -6.86 3.88 9.58
CA ALA A 80 -5.86 4.22 10.59
C ALA A 80 -5.27 5.62 10.38
N MET A 81 -4.97 5.97 9.13
CA MET A 81 -4.49 7.31 8.77
C MET A 81 -5.55 8.39 9.04
N ALA A 82 -6.82 8.12 8.68
CA ALA A 82 -7.92 9.04 8.93
C ALA A 82 -8.14 9.27 10.43
N ILE A 83 -8.09 8.22 11.24
CA ILE A 83 -8.26 8.29 12.71
C ILE A 83 -7.09 9.03 13.35
N SER A 84 -5.85 8.74 12.93
CA SER A 84 -4.63 9.35 13.52
C SER A 84 -4.40 10.78 13.06
N GLY A 85 -5.10 11.25 12.03
CA GLY A 85 -4.86 12.57 11.43
C GLY A 85 -3.47 12.69 10.79
N GLY A 86 -2.83 11.58 10.43
CA GLY A 86 -1.49 11.54 9.85
C GLY A 86 -0.35 11.71 10.86
N GLU A 87 -0.64 11.86 12.14
CA GLU A 87 0.39 11.98 13.18
C GLU A 87 0.95 10.59 13.53
N ARG A 88 2.28 10.47 13.45
CA ARG A 88 2.96 9.18 13.68
C ARG A 88 2.72 8.61 15.06
N GLU A 89 2.77 9.43 16.09
CA GLU A 89 2.60 8.99 17.48
C GLU A 89 1.18 8.47 17.73
N THR A 90 0.20 9.16 17.16
CA THR A 90 -1.22 8.79 17.24
C THR A 90 -1.48 7.52 16.43
N PHE A 91 -0.88 7.40 15.25
CA PHE A 91 -0.96 6.20 14.42
C PHE A 91 -0.39 4.97 15.14
N LEU A 92 0.79 5.10 15.78
CA LEU A 92 1.41 3.99 16.52
C LEU A 92 0.69 3.63 17.82
N ALA A 93 -0.16 4.51 18.33
CA ALA A 93 -0.97 4.24 19.52
C ALA A 93 -2.24 3.41 19.21
N LEU A 94 -2.63 3.30 17.93
CA LEU A 94 -3.82 2.50 17.56
C LEU A 94 -3.66 1.03 18.02
N PRO A 95 -4.71 0.39 18.51
CA PRO A 95 -6.13 0.80 18.45
C PRO A 95 -6.60 1.77 19.55
N ASP A 96 -5.72 2.27 20.42
CA ASP A 96 -6.11 3.30 21.41
C ASP A 96 -6.35 4.64 20.71
N SER A 97 -7.62 5.00 20.52
CA SER A 97 -8.02 6.25 19.88
C SER A 97 -8.18 7.44 20.84
N SER A 98 -7.91 7.27 22.13
CA SER A 98 -8.09 8.32 23.14
C SER A 98 -7.25 9.58 22.89
N ARG A 99 -6.14 9.45 22.16
CA ARG A 99 -5.29 10.55 21.73
C ARG A 99 -5.84 11.27 20.51
N CYS A 100 -6.54 10.55 19.63
CA CYS A 100 -7.09 11.08 18.38
C CYS A 100 -8.20 12.09 18.64
N GLU A 101 -9.08 11.83 19.58
CA GLU A 101 -10.20 12.70 19.94
C GLU A 101 -9.72 14.06 20.51
N ARG A 102 -8.66 14.05 21.29
CA ARG A 102 -8.07 15.29 21.85
C ARG A 102 -7.48 16.21 20.80
N ASP A 103 -6.95 15.67 19.75
CA ASP A 103 -6.27 16.45 18.69
C ASP A 103 -7.27 16.97 17.66
N GLN A 104 -8.32 16.19 17.36
CA GLN A 104 -9.43 16.63 16.49
C GLN A 104 -10.23 17.79 17.07
N GLY A 105 -10.41 17.84 18.38
CA GLY A 105 -11.04 18.96 19.08
C GLY A 105 -10.24 20.27 19.00
N ARG A 106 -8.92 20.20 18.83
CA ARG A 106 -8.04 21.38 18.68
C ARG A 106 -7.96 21.90 17.26
N ARG A 107 -8.14 21.07 16.24
CA ARG A 107 -7.90 21.41 14.82
C ARG A 107 -9.14 21.82 14.05
N GLY A 108 -10.34 21.81 14.64
CA GLY A 108 -11.60 22.18 13.95
C GLY A 108 -11.79 21.35 12.67
N ASN A 109 -12.97 20.76 12.52
CA ASN A 109 -13.40 19.90 11.43
C ASN A 109 -12.82 20.28 10.04
N ARG A 110 -11.70 19.68 9.64
CA ARG A 110 -11.20 19.76 8.27
C ARG A 110 -11.35 18.41 7.61
N ASN A 111 -12.47 18.25 6.92
CA ASN A 111 -12.74 17.15 6.00
C ASN A 111 -11.86 17.26 4.73
N SER A 112 -10.54 17.04 4.85
CA SER A 112 -9.68 16.82 3.69
C SER A 112 -8.82 15.58 3.92
N VAL A 113 -9.49 14.46 3.94
CA VAL A 113 -9.02 13.20 4.50
C VAL A 113 -8.37 12.40 3.44
N CYS A 114 -7.69 12.48 2.57
CA CYS A 114 -6.85 11.49 1.88
C CYS A 114 -5.71 12.05 1.03
N SER A 115 -5.77 13.25 0.51
CA SER A 115 -4.75 13.71 -0.43
C SER A 115 -3.66 14.64 0.17
N GLY A 116 -4.01 15.47 1.15
CA GLY A 116 -3.06 16.43 1.71
C GLY A 116 -2.16 15.88 2.83
N GLU A 117 -2.60 14.86 3.53
CA GLU A 117 -1.90 14.35 4.73
C GLU A 117 -0.88 13.26 4.42
N MET A 118 -1.11 12.46 3.38
CA MET A 118 -0.10 11.51 2.90
C MET A 118 1.12 12.24 2.34
N ARG A 119 0.92 13.42 1.75
CA ARG A 119 1.99 14.31 1.30
C ARG A 119 2.84 14.82 2.46
N ARG A 120 2.22 15.28 3.55
CA ARG A 120 2.94 15.71 4.75
C ARG A 120 3.71 14.57 5.43
N TYR A 121 3.13 13.39 5.50
CA TYR A 121 3.80 12.21 6.05
C TYR A 121 5.06 11.84 5.24
N THR A 122 5.05 11.99 3.93
CA THR A 122 6.22 11.75 3.07
C THR A 122 7.24 12.90 3.07
N GLU A 123 6.80 14.14 3.26
CA GLU A 123 7.67 15.33 3.25
C GLU A 123 8.32 15.64 4.61
N GLU A 124 7.62 15.50 5.73
CA GLU A 124 8.10 15.83 7.07
C GLU A 124 8.98 14.77 7.73
N HIS A 125 8.84 13.50 7.35
CA HIS A 125 9.59 12.44 7.98
C HIS A 125 10.86 12.05 7.26
N GLN A 126 11.96 12.72 7.67
CA GLN A 126 13.37 12.26 7.67
C GLN A 126 13.98 11.67 6.37
N TRP A 127 13.21 11.46 5.32
CA TRP A 127 13.69 10.87 4.11
C TRP A 127 14.66 11.80 3.36
N ARG A 128 14.39 13.11 3.35
CA ARG A 128 15.27 14.09 2.72
C ARG A 128 16.60 14.27 3.43
N ARG A 129 16.69 14.02 4.74
CA ARG A 129 17.94 14.24 5.49
C ARG A 129 18.96 13.12 5.35
N ARG A 130 18.56 11.90 5.02
CA ARG A 130 19.48 10.78 4.81
C ARG A 130 20.09 10.73 3.41
N ILE A 131 19.42 11.27 2.40
CA ILE A 131 19.90 11.27 1.02
C ILE A 131 20.75 12.50 0.72
N ALA A 132 20.51 13.64 1.38
CA ALA A 132 21.30 14.87 1.21
C ALA A 132 22.60 14.89 2.02
N GLY A 133 22.91 13.85 2.76
CA GLY A 133 24.10 13.74 3.62
C GLY A 133 25.12 12.68 3.19
N ARG A 134 25.13 12.27 1.91
CA ARG A 134 26.22 11.48 1.32
C ARG A 134 26.71 12.12 0.04
#